data_011dec313f8ea1e0af072ec9d9e55a69
#
_entry.id   011dec313f8ea1e0af072ec9d9e55a69
#
_cell.length_a   1.000
_cell.length_b   1.000
_cell.length_c   1.000
_cell.angle_alpha   90.00
_cell.angle_beta   90.00
_cell.angle_gamma   90.00
#
_symmetry.space_group_name_H-M   'P 1'
#
loop_
_entity.id
_entity.type
_entity.pdbx_description
1 polymer ?
#
loop_
_entity_poly.entity_id
_entity_poly.type
_entity_poly.pdbx_seq_one_letter_code
_entity_poly.pdbx_strand_id
1 'polypeptide(L)'
;MAVPAQLPEYVSGSILPKSCPRSEAIFELHGSEIALRVMIFRGYVSKLRSLVILNSVEYPMPPSIEFCEQMWANGLQVIFVERPGFGSTSGLPTALFADELIKQGATASTEAVLIQRLLQQLQLKNIVLLGMGSSNPVCYRLSLLADRISLSLYSNVVFNKDILDVFRPKWLQEMFRQMIQSKSGVKIASAGIKHRMRHKPLDFYRLLMHQSNGDVAYINANPNDFVLAGKLFQTINYATIAYDLRMSLTPDNLLKDGLFAGRKAVAFSGIETPDHWRAQLDSEAARLKIPVSYAPRGDFLAPYASPDYFIDVIKRHSTISSKRSRQA
;
A
#
# COMPACT_ATOMS: atom_id res chain seq x y z
N MET A 1 30.78 -9.97 11.49
CA MET A 1 29.40 -10.21 11.03
C MET A 1 28.49 -9.80 12.17
N ALA A 2 27.82 -8.65 12.06
CA ALA A 2 26.85 -8.24 13.07
C ALA A 2 25.64 -9.17 12.96
N VAL A 3 25.30 -9.82 14.07
CA VAL A 3 24.04 -10.55 14.23
C VAL A 3 22.93 -9.54 13.95
N PRO A 4 21.94 -9.82 13.06
CA PRO A 4 20.81 -8.93 12.90
C PRO A 4 20.19 -8.74 14.27
N ALA A 5 19.93 -7.49 14.64
CA ALA A 5 19.32 -7.17 15.92
C ALA A 5 18.12 -8.08 16.10
N GLN A 6 18.10 -8.86 17.18
CA GLN A 6 16.93 -9.65 17.55
C GLN A 6 15.76 -8.68 17.59
N LEU A 7 14.72 -8.97 16.80
CA LEU A 7 13.50 -8.20 16.88
C LEU A 7 13.08 -8.18 18.35
N PRO A 8 12.84 -7.01 18.95
CA PRO A 8 12.46 -6.96 20.36
C PRO A 8 11.24 -7.81 20.57
N GLU A 9 11.29 -8.67 21.59
CA GLU A 9 10.14 -9.46 22.01
C GLU A 9 8.99 -8.50 22.32
N TYR A 10 7.88 -8.77 21.69
CA TYR A 10 6.53 -8.32 21.98
C TYR A 10 6.39 -6.95 22.67
N VAL A 11 6.12 -5.92 21.90
CA VAL A 11 5.77 -4.61 22.47
C VAL A 11 4.40 -4.70 23.14
N SER A 12 4.33 -4.37 24.42
CA SER A 12 3.08 -4.22 25.17
C SER A 12 2.18 -3.22 24.44
N GLY A 13 0.98 -3.67 24.03
CA GLY A 13 0.02 -2.86 23.29
C GLY A 13 -0.23 -3.31 21.84
N SER A 14 0.29 -4.48 21.43
CA SER A 14 -0.01 -5.07 20.13
C SER A 14 -1.53 -5.20 19.91
N ILE A 15 -1.99 -4.80 18.72
CA ILE A 15 -3.36 -4.96 18.26
C ILE A 15 -3.61 -6.41 17.82
N LEU A 16 -2.54 -7.16 17.50
CA LEU A 16 -2.62 -8.52 17.03
C LEU A 16 -2.90 -9.50 18.17
N PRO A 17 -3.71 -10.55 17.95
CA PRO A 17 -3.89 -11.62 18.92
C PRO A 17 -2.55 -12.31 19.25
N LYS A 18 -2.36 -12.75 20.50
CA LYS A 18 -1.14 -13.47 20.95
C LYS A 18 -0.84 -14.74 20.15
N SER A 19 -1.88 -15.37 19.58
CA SER A 19 -1.77 -16.56 18.73
C SER A 19 -1.41 -16.27 17.27
N CYS A 20 -1.28 -14.99 16.89
CA CYS A 20 -0.95 -14.63 15.53
C CYS A 20 0.52 -14.93 15.23
N PRO A 21 0.85 -15.64 14.13
CA PRO A 21 2.23 -15.94 13.75
C PRO A 21 2.99 -14.72 13.18
N ARG A 22 2.56 -13.52 13.51
CA ARG A 22 3.17 -12.24 13.13
C ARG A 22 3.89 -11.64 14.31
N SER A 23 5.11 -11.17 14.07
CA SER A 23 5.87 -10.37 15.02
C SER A 23 5.68 -8.89 14.69
N GLU A 24 5.42 -8.08 15.69
CA GLU A 24 5.39 -6.62 15.56
C GLU A 24 6.65 -6.03 16.20
N ALA A 25 7.21 -5.02 15.55
CA ALA A 25 8.29 -4.23 16.11
C ALA A 25 8.12 -2.77 15.71
N ILE A 26 8.55 -1.88 16.61
CA ILE A 26 8.66 -0.45 16.34
C ILE A 26 10.12 -0.14 16.13
N PHE A 27 10.44 0.44 14.99
CA PHE A 27 11.81 0.85 14.64
C PHE A 27 11.93 2.36 14.73
N GLU A 28 12.76 2.82 15.63
CA GLU A 28 13.25 4.21 15.64
C GLU A 28 14.24 4.37 14.48
N LEU A 29 13.98 5.34 13.63
CA LEU A 29 14.81 5.57 12.45
C LEU A 29 16.03 6.41 12.84
N HIS A 30 17.23 5.90 12.59
CA HIS A 30 18.48 6.61 12.86
C HIS A 30 18.48 8.00 12.19
N GLY A 31 18.74 9.03 13.00
CA GLY A 31 18.75 10.43 12.56
C GLY A 31 17.36 11.03 12.29
N SER A 32 16.31 10.47 12.89
CA SER A 32 14.94 10.97 12.82
C SER A 32 14.23 10.73 14.16
N GLU A 33 13.29 11.61 14.51
CA GLU A 33 12.37 11.42 15.64
C GLU A 33 11.17 10.52 15.29
N ILE A 34 11.17 9.94 14.08
CA ILE A 34 10.07 9.13 13.58
C ILE A 34 10.35 7.66 13.81
N ALA A 35 9.39 6.99 14.43
CA ALA A 35 9.37 5.54 14.56
C ALA A 35 8.33 4.94 13.62
N LEU A 36 8.66 3.83 12.97
CA LEU A 36 7.76 3.09 12.10
C LEU A 36 7.47 1.71 12.69
N ARG A 37 6.20 1.30 12.64
CA ARG A 37 5.80 -0.06 13.00
C ARG A 37 5.95 -0.98 11.80
N VAL A 38 6.48 -2.17 12.08
CA VAL A 38 6.64 -3.23 11.10
C VAL A 38 6.02 -4.50 11.65
N MET A 39 5.26 -5.21 10.83
CA MET A 39 4.77 -6.55 11.12
C MET A 39 5.46 -7.54 10.18
N ILE A 40 6.06 -8.58 10.73
CA ILE A 40 6.77 -9.61 9.97
C ILE A 40 6.09 -10.96 10.24
N PHE A 41 5.69 -11.63 9.19
CA PHE A 41 5.10 -12.96 9.30
C PHE A 41 6.18 -14.00 9.64
N ARG A 42 5.97 -14.80 10.70
CA ARG A 42 6.88 -15.86 11.21
C ARG A 42 8.29 -15.40 11.56
N GLY A 43 8.49 -14.11 11.83
CA GLY A 43 9.83 -13.55 12.08
C GLY A 43 10.69 -13.42 10.82
N TYR A 44 11.85 -12.78 10.93
CA TYR A 44 12.70 -12.47 9.78
C TYR A 44 13.61 -13.65 9.39
N VAL A 45 13.58 -14.03 8.11
CA VAL A 45 14.45 -15.06 7.52
C VAL A 45 15.23 -14.48 6.35
N SER A 46 16.52 -14.26 6.52
CA SER A 46 17.40 -13.58 5.56
C SER A 46 17.55 -14.27 4.20
N LYS A 47 17.23 -15.55 4.12
CA LYS A 47 17.30 -16.34 2.86
C LYS A 47 16.06 -16.18 1.98
N LEU A 48 14.94 -15.73 2.56
CA LEU A 48 13.70 -15.52 1.81
C LEU A 48 13.71 -14.14 1.14
N ARG A 49 13.02 -14.06 0.03
CA ARG A 49 12.75 -12.78 -0.63
C ARG A 49 11.69 -12.03 0.15
N SER A 50 11.89 -10.72 0.39
CA SER A 50 10.94 -9.93 1.15
C SER A 50 9.86 -9.34 0.25
N LEU A 51 8.59 -9.63 0.54
CA LEU A 51 7.44 -8.91 0.01
C LEU A 51 7.10 -7.80 1.01
N VAL A 52 7.50 -6.57 0.69
CA VAL A 52 7.22 -5.38 1.51
C VAL A 52 5.92 -4.75 1.03
N ILE A 53 4.96 -4.62 1.92
CA ILE A 53 3.64 -4.04 1.66
C ILE A 53 3.50 -2.76 2.48
N LEU A 54 3.18 -1.66 1.82
CA LEU A 54 2.87 -0.40 2.50
C LEU A 54 1.36 -0.27 2.67
N ASN A 55 0.93 0.07 3.89
CA ASN A 55 -0.48 0.36 4.14
C ASN A 55 -0.94 1.65 3.47
N SER A 56 -2.25 1.76 3.31
CA SER A 56 -2.93 2.96 2.82
C SER A 56 -4.19 3.23 3.63
N VAL A 57 -4.81 4.39 3.43
CA VAL A 57 -6.09 4.70 4.10
C VAL A 57 -7.17 3.70 3.71
N GLU A 58 -7.18 3.26 2.46
CA GLU A 58 -8.13 2.26 1.95
C GLU A 58 -7.83 0.85 2.50
N TYR A 59 -6.53 0.57 2.77
CA TYR A 59 -6.04 -0.73 3.25
C TYR A 59 -5.14 -0.56 4.47
N PRO A 60 -5.67 -0.14 5.63
CA PRO A 60 -4.86 0.06 6.84
C PRO A 60 -4.50 -1.25 7.54
N MET A 61 -4.97 -2.37 7.04
CA MET A 61 -4.81 -3.70 7.63
C MET A 61 -3.64 -4.47 7.03
N PRO A 62 -2.96 -5.30 7.82
CA PRO A 62 -2.03 -6.30 7.29
C PRO A 62 -2.78 -7.36 6.47
N PRO A 63 -2.10 -8.05 5.55
CA PRO A 63 -2.67 -9.17 4.81
C PRO A 63 -3.18 -10.28 5.73
N SER A 64 -4.13 -11.11 5.25
CA SER A 64 -4.62 -12.25 6.01
C SER A 64 -3.51 -13.27 6.30
N ILE A 65 -3.73 -14.13 7.30
CA ILE A 65 -2.78 -15.21 7.63
C ILE A 65 -2.63 -16.15 6.45
N GLU A 66 -3.74 -16.50 5.80
CA GLU A 66 -3.78 -17.38 4.63
C GLU A 66 -2.94 -16.83 3.48
N PHE A 67 -3.07 -15.54 3.18
CA PHE A 67 -2.22 -14.89 2.19
C PHE A 67 -0.73 -14.97 2.58
N CYS A 68 -0.41 -14.69 3.83
CA CYS A 68 0.97 -14.75 4.31
C CYS A 68 1.54 -16.18 4.24
N GLU A 69 0.74 -17.21 4.54
CA GLU A 69 1.13 -18.61 4.41
C GLU A 69 1.41 -19.01 2.95
N GLN A 70 0.55 -18.58 2.02
CA GLN A 70 0.76 -18.80 0.59
C GLN A 70 2.04 -18.14 0.09
N MET A 71 2.29 -16.87 0.49
CA MET A 71 3.54 -16.18 0.15
C MET A 71 4.74 -16.94 0.71
N TRP A 72 4.69 -17.35 1.97
CA TRP A 72 5.76 -18.11 2.62
C TRP A 72 6.06 -19.43 1.92
N ALA A 73 5.04 -20.20 1.57
CA ALA A 73 5.18 -21.45 0.83
C ALA A 73 5.84 -21.26 -0.56
N ASN A 74 5.79 -20.04 -1.10
CA ASN A 74 6.41 -19.66 -2.37
C ASN A 74 7.74 -18.89 -2.21
N GLY A 75 8.36 -18.93 -1.02
CA GLY A 75 9.66 -18.33 -0.76
C GLY A 75 9.64 -16.81 -0.59
N LEU A 76 8.45 -16.23 -0.31
CA LEU A 76 8.26 -14.80 -0.07
C LEU A 76 7.93 -14.57 1.42
N GLN A 77 8.73 -13.77 2.10
CA GLN A 77 8.43 -13.32 3.45
C GLN A 77 7.65 -12.02 3.42
N VAL A 78 6.46 -12.02 4.00
CA VAL A 78 5.63 -10.81 4.08
C VAL A 78 6.10 -9.90 5.20
N ILE A 79 6.37 -8.65 4.85
CA ILE A 79 6.73 -7.56 5.75
C ILE A 79 5.75 -6.42 5.49
N PHE A 80 4.89 -6.15 6.46
CA PHE A 80 3.93 -5.05 6.37
C PHE A 80 4.46 -3.85 7.14
N VAL A 81 4.53 -2.70 6.48
CA VAL A 81 5.07 -1.47 7.04
C VAL A 81 3.95 -0.46 7.21
N GLU A 82 3.72 -0.03 8.44
CA GLU A 82 2.82 1.10 8.71
C GLU A 82 3.53 2.42 8.39
N ARG A 83 2.95 3.18 7.47
CA ARG A 83 3.41 4.50 7.08
C ARG A 83 3.27 5.51 8.24
N PRO A 84 4.01 6.65 8.22
CA PRO A 84 3.88 7.68 9.24
C PRO A 84 2.43 8.15 9.45
N GLY A 85 2.00 8.24 10.71
CA GLY A 85 0.65 8.68 11.08
C GLY A 85 -0.41 7.58 11.10
N PHE A 86 -0.01 6.34 10.85
CA PHE A 86 -0.86 5.15 11.03
C PHE A 86 -0.51 4.46 12.35
N GLY A 87 -1.50 3.91 13.01
CA GLY A 87 -1.31 3.15 14.23
C GLY A 87 -0.65 3.96 15.34
N SER A 88 0.40 3.39 15.93
CA SER A 88 1.23 4.03 16.95
C SER A 88 2.47 4.72 16.37
N THR A 89 2.58 4.80 15.04
CA THR A 89 3.69 5.49 14.40
C THR A 89 3.56 7.01 14.59
N SER A 90 4.70 7.67 14.72
CA SER A 90 4.73 9.14 14.70
C SER A 90 4.25 9.65 13.35
N GLY A 91 3.43 10.70 13.38
CA GLY A 91 3.04 11.40 12.14
C GLY A 91 4.20 12.19 11.56
N LEU A 92 4.12 12.50 10.27
CA LEU A 92 5.00 13.49 9.67
C LEU A 92 4.75 14.87 10.29
N PRO A 93 5.77 15.76 10.33
CA PRO A 93 5.58 17.14 10.73
C PRO A 93 4.45 17.81 9.93
N THR A 94 3.55 18.53 10.62
CA THR A 94 2.37 19.15 9.99
C THR A 94 2.72 20.13 8.87
N ALA A 95 3.90 20.73 8.93
CA ALA A 95 4.41 21.60 7.86
C ALA A 95 4.50 20.89 6.49
N LEU A 96 4.75 19.58 6.47
CA LEU A 96 4.80 18.78 5.24
C LEU A 96 3.44 18.57 4.58
N PHE A 97 2.33 18.85 5.27
CA PHE A 97 0.99 18.72 4.72
C PHE A 97 0.46 20.01 4.06
N ALA A 98 1.34 20.98 3.80
CA ALA A 98 0.99 22.14 3.01
C ALA A 98 0.65 21.73 1.56
N ASP A 99 -0.40 22.32 0.99
CA ASP A 99 -0.90 21.95 -0.35
C ASP A 99 0.18 22.04 -1.43
N GLU A 100 1.05 23.04 -1.35
CA GLU A 100 2.16 23.19 -2.30
C GLU A 100 3.16 22.03 -2.22
N LEU A 101 3.49 21.54 -1.02
CA LEU A 101 4.40 20.41 -0.84
C LEU A 101 3.77 19.09 -1.29
N ILE A 102 2.46 18.93 -1.10
CA ILE A 102 1.71 17.77 -1.62
C ILE A 102 1.74 17.79 -3.15
N LYS A 103 1.41 18.92 -3.79
CA LYS A 103 1.45 19.09 -5.25
C LYS A 103 2.84 18.85 -5.85
N GLN A 104 3.89 19.27 -5.15
CA GLN A 104 5.28 19.01 -5.55
C GLN A 104 5.74 17.57 -5.28
N GLY A 105 4.95 16.77 -4.58
CA GLY A 105 5.30 15.42 -4.18
C GLY A 105 6.38 15.35 -3.07
N ALA A 106 6.68 16.47 -2.41
CA ALA A 106 7.70 16.54 -1.38
C ALA A 106 7.35 15.67 -0.16
N THR A 107 6.08 15.64 0.24
CA THR A 107 5.60 14.81 1.35
C THR A 107 5.79 13.32 1.05
N ALA A 108 5.37 12.85 -0.12
CA ALA A 108 5.55 11.45 -0.52
C ALA A 108 7.05 11.09 -0.68
N SER A 109 7.88 12.04 -1.11
CA SER A 109 9.34 11.86 -1.18
C SER A 109 9.96 11.71 0.21
N THR A 110 9.52 12.49 1.17
CA THR A 110 9.96 12.40 2.56
C THR A 110 9.58 11.04 3.17
N GLU A 111 8.34 10.58 2.98
CA GLU A 111 7.93 9.24 3.41
C GLU A 111 8.79 8.15 2.76
N ALA A 112 9.03 8.23 1.45
CA ALA A 112 9.85 7.26 0.74
C ALA A 112 11.28 7.18 1.30
N VAL A 113 11.89 8.32 1.65
CA VAL A 113 13.22 8.36 2.29
C VAL A 113 13.20 7.70 3.67
N LEU A 114 12.17 7.96 4.48
CA LEU A 114 12.02 7.32 5.79
C LEU A 114 11.88 5.80 5.68
N ILE A 115 11.04 5.33 4.76
CA ILE A 115 10.87 3.90 4.51
C ILE A 115 12.15 3.29 3.95
N GLN A 116 12.87 3.98 3.06
CA GLN A 116 14.17 3.52 2.56
C GLN A 116 15.16 3.29 3.72
N ARG A 117 15.24 4.23 4.68
CA ARG A 117 16.08 4.07 5.88
C ARG A 117 15.69 2.84 6.69
N LEU A 118 14.36 2.61 6.88
CA LEU A 118 13.86 1.41 7.54
C LEU A 118 14.32 0.13 6.81
N LEU A 119 14.16 0.07 5.48
CA LEU A 119 14.58 -1.09 4.69
C LEU A 119 16.09 -1.34 4.76
N GLN A 120 16.88 -0.26 4.85
CA GLN A 120 18.33 -0.33 5.06
C GLN A 120 18.67 -0.84 6.46
N GLN A 121 18.00 -0.35 7.49
CA GLN A 121 18.19 -0.76 8.88
C GLN A 121 17.81 -2.22 9.11
N LEU A 122 16.75 -2.71 8.44
CA LEU A 122 16.34 -4.11 8.40
C LEU A 122 17.28 -4.97 7.52
N GLN A 123 18.24 -4.38 6.82
CA GLN A 123 19.18 -5.04 5.91
C GLN A 123 18.49 -5.88 4.82
N LEU A 124 17.27 -5.52 4.42
CA LEU A 124 16.53 -6.25 3.42
C LEU A 124 17.22 -6.19 2.06
N LYS A 125 17.21 -7.32 1.35
CA LYS A 125 17.77 -7.45 -0.01
C LYS A 125 16.71 -8.09 -0.90
N ASN A 126 16.79 -7.81 -2.20
CA ASN A 126 15.94 -8.44 -3.20
C ASN A 126 14.43 -8.29 -2.91
N ILE A 127 14.02 -7.05 -2.67
CA ILE A 127 12.68 -6.69 -2.22
C ILE A 127 11.70 -6.72 -3.40
N VAL A 128 10.54 -7.33 -3.18
CA VAL A 128 9.31 -7.08 -3.93
C VAL A 128 8.52 -6.04 -3.16
N LEU A 129 8.25 -4.88 -3.77
CA LEU A 129 7.46 -3.83 -3.17
C LEU A 129 6.03 -3.89 -3.69
N LEU A 130 5.04 -3.92 -2.80
CA LEU A 130 3.63 -3.79 -3.13
C LEU A 130 3.10 -2.47 -2.56
N GLY A 131 2.70 -1.55 -3.46
CA GLY A 131 1.91 -0.39 -3.15
C GLY A 131 0.44 -0.66 -3.43
N MET A 132 -0.45 -0.15 -2.56
CA MET A 132 -1.91 -0.29 -2.72
C MET A 132 -2.58 1.05 -2.47
N GLY A 133 -3.49 1.46 -3.38
CA GLY A 133 -4.26 2.69 -3.22
C GLY A 133 -3.39 3.93 -2.97
N SER A 134 -3.69 4.68 -1.93
CA SER A 134 -3.00 5.92 -1.56
C SER A 134 -1.54 5.76 -1.15
N SER A 135 -1.02 4.54 -0.99
CA SER A 135 0.42 4.32 -0.76
C SER A 135 1.25 4.35 -2.06
N ASN A 136 0.62 4.24 -3.23
CA ASN A 136 1.33 4.16 -4.51
C ASN A 136 2.28 5.34 -4.79
N PRO A 137 1.93 6.62 -4.55
CA PRO A 137 2.86 7.74 -4.76
C PRO A 137 4.15 7.64 -3.95
N VAL A 138 4.08 7.08 -2.75
CA VAL A 138 5.27 6.78 -1.93
C VAL A 138 6.05 5.62 -2.53
N CYS A 139 5.36 4.57 -3.00
CA CYS A 139 5.99 3.41 -3.64
C CYS A 139 6.70 3.78 -4.95
N TYR A 140 6.17 4.70 -5.76
CA TYR A 140 6.86 5.18 -6.97
C TYR A 140 8.23 5.76 -6.62
N ARG A 141 8.27 6.67 -5.64
CA ARG A 141 9.52 7.31 -5.19
C ARG A 141 10.48 6.31 -4.57
N LEU A 142 9.97 5.44 -3.72
CA LEU A 142 10.78 4.41 -3.08
C LEU A 142 11.42 3.48 -4.11
N SER A 143 10.70 3.08 -5.16
CA SER A 143 11.21 2.24 -6.24
C SER A 143 12.30 2.92 -7.08
N LEU A 144 12.34 4.26 -7.07
CA LEU A 144 13.38 5.05 -7.75
C LEU A 144 14.61 5.25 -6.88
N LEU A 145 14.43 5.29 -5.55
CA LEU A 145 15.48 5.59 -4.58
C LEU A 145 16.25 4.35 -4.12
N ALA A 146 15.59 3.18 -4.09
CA ALA A 146 16.13 2.00 -3.43
C ALA A 146 16.55 0.91 -4.43
N ASP A 147 17.86 0.78 -4.69
CA ASP A 147 18.43 -0.24 -5.58
C ASP A 147 18.14 -1.69 -5.13
N ARG A 148 17.73 -1.86 -3.88
CA ARG A 148 17.38 -3.17 -3.30
C ARG A 148 16.01 -3.67 -3.73
N ILE A 149 15.18 -2.81 -4.32
CA ILE A 149 13.86 -3.17 -4.84
C ILE A 149 14.05 -3.81 -6.20
N SER A 150 13.79 -5.11 -6.24
CA SER A 150 13.97 -5.92 -7.44
C SER A 150 12.73 -5.97 -8.33
N LEU A 151 11.56 -5.66 -7.78
CA LEU A 151 10.28 -5.57 -8.47
C LEU A 151 9.33 -4.68 -7.67
N SER A 152 8.61 -3.80 -8.34
CA SER A 152 7.55 -3.00 -7.77
C SER A 152 6.21 -3.37 -8.40
N LEU A 153 5.20 -3.57 -7.56
CA LEU A 153 3.82 -3.84 -7.96
C LEU A 153 2.94 -2.72 -7.41
N TYR A 154 2.11 -2.16 -8.27
CA TYR A 154 1.21 -1.07 -7.90
C TYR A 154 -0.22 -1.54 -8.11
N SER A 155 -0.94 -1.78 -7.02
CA SER A 155 -2.31 -2.26 -7.03
C SER A 155 -3.29 -1.16 -6.66
N ASN A 156 -4.50 -1.24 -7.18
CA ASN A 156 -5.53 -0.22 -7.03
C ASN A 156 -4.97 1.18 -7.32
N VAL A 157 -4.30 1.29 -8.46
CA VAL A 157 -3.57 2.48 -8.86
C VAL A 157 -4.38 3.30 -9.86
N VAL A 158 -4.43 4.59 -9.61
CA VAL A 158 -4.92 5.60 -10.56
C VAL A 158 -3.76 6.54 -10.82
N PHE A 159 -3.10 6.36 -11.98
CA PHE A 159 -2.04 7.27 -12.40
C PHE A 159 -2.65 8.61 -12.80
N ASN A 160 -2.03 9.71 -12.52
CA ASN A 160 -2.33 11.07 -13.02
C ASN A 160 -3.81 11.46 -13.13
N LYS A 161 -4.72 10.83 -12.39
CA LYS A 161 -6.14 11.14 -12.42
C LYS A 161 -6.71 11.28 -11.02
N ASP A 162 -7.76 12.08 -10.97
CA ASP A 162 -8.56 12.25 -9.79
C ASP A 162 -9.32 10.95 -9.48
N ILE A 163 -9.05 10.34 -8.34
CA ILE A 163 -9.74 9.13 -7.89
C ILE A 163 -11.27 9.33 -7.84
N LEU A 164 -11.73 10.55 -7.66
CA LEU A 164 -13.15 10.85 -7.63
C LEU A 164 -13.83 10.66 -9.00
N ASP A 165 -13.09 10.67 -10.11
CA ASP A 165 -13.65 10.42 -11.44
C ASP A 165 -14.28 9.03 -11.58
N VAL A 166 -13.96 8.13 -10.66
CA VAL A 166 -14.52 6.76 -10.61
C VAL A 166 -15.86 6.70 -9.90
N PHE A 167 -16.13 7.63 -8.97
CA PHE A 167 -17.39 7.61 -8.22
C PHE A 167 -18.58 8.02 -9.10
N ARG A 168 -19.70 7.39 -8.88
CA ARG A 168 -20.98 7.70 -9.51
C ARG A 168 -22.04 7.87 -8.43
N PRO A 169 -23.01 8.77 -8.56
CA PRO A 169 -23.21 9.74 -9.64
C PRO A 169 -22.28 10.97 -9.56
N LYS A 170 -22.16 11.73 -10.64
CA LYS A 170 -21.23 12.89 -10.74
C LYS A 170 -21.43 13.96 -9.64
N TRP A 171 -22.66 14.21 -9.19
CA TRP A 171 -22.90 15.17 -8.12
C TRP A 171 -22.22 14.77 -6.80
N LEU A 172 -22.10 13.46 -6.55
CA LEU A 172 -21.41 12.94 -5.38
C LEU A 172 -19.89 13.20 -5.46
N GLN A 173 -19.31 13.10 -6.66
CA GLN A 173 -17.91 13.45 -6.89
C GLN A 173 -17.63 14.89 -6.51
N GLU A 174 -18.47 15.81 -7.01
CA GLU A 174 -18.30 17.25 -6.74
C GLU A 174 -18.49 17.59 -5.27
N MET A 175 -19.47 16.97 -4.62
CA MET A 175 -19.68 17.13 -3.18
C MET A 175 -18.45 16.66 -2.38
N PHE A 176 -17.88 15.50 -2.72
CA PHE A 176 -16.67 15.00 -2.07
C PHE A 176 -15.47 15.88 -2.37
N ARG A 177 -15.31 16.37 -3.60
CA ARG A 177 -14.23 17.27 -3.99
C ARG A 177 -14.25 18.55 -3.15
N GLN A 178 -15.39 19.20 -3.04
CA GLN A 178 -15.56 20.40 -2.22
C GLN A 178 -15.31 20.11 -0.73
N MET A 179 -15.80 18.99 -0.24
CA MET A 179 -15.60 18.58 1.16
C MET A 179 -14.11 18.35 1.48
N ILE A 180 -13.36 17.68 0.59
CA ILE A 180 -11.95 17.37 0.80
C ILE A 180 -11.05 18.62 0.67
N GLN A 181 -11.46 19.64 -0.07
CA GLN A 181 -10.71 20.89 -0.20
C GLN A 181 -10.67 21.71 1.09
N SER A 182 -11.66 21.57 1.97
CA SER A 182 -11.71 22.28 3.22
C SER A 182 -11.19 21.46 4.41
N LYS A 183 -10.45 22.10 5.33
CA LYS A 183 -9.99 21.43 6.57
C LYS A 183 -11.16 20.87 7.41
N SER A 184 -12.27 21.62 7.48
CA SER A 184 -13.47 21.22 8.20
C SER A 184 -14.18 20.05 7.51
N GLY A 185 -14.30 20.10 6.18
CA GLY A 185 -14.92 19.03 5.41
C GLY A 185 -14.16 17.71 5.50
N VAL A 186 -12.82 17.73 5.45
CA VAL A 186 -12.01 16.54 5.66
C VAL A 186 -12.24 15.96 7.07
N LYS A 187 -12.30 16.80 8.10
CA LYS A 187 -12.59 16.32 9.47
C LYS A 187 -13.96 15.67 9.56
N ILE A 188 -14.99 16.26 8.95
CA ILE A 188 -16.35 15.71 8.92
C ILE A 188 -16.37 14.35 8.17
N ALA A 189 -15.78 14.30 6.97
CA ALA A 189 -15.68 13.07 6.18
C ALA A 189 -14.95 11.98 6.95
N SER A 190 -13.77 12.29 7.50
CA SER A 190 -12.97 11.37 8.29
C SER A 190 -13.71 10.88 9.54
N ALA A 191 -14.42 11.76 10.24
CA ALA A 191 -15.23 11.40 11.40
C ALA A 191 -16.37 10.45 11.03
N GLY A 192 -17.05 10.70 9.91
CA GLY A 192 -18.11 9.83 9.38
C GLY A 192 -17.57 8.44 9.02
N ILE A 193 -16.43 8.37 8.32
CA ILE A 193 -15.77 7.11 7.99
C ILE A 193 -15.33 6.39 9.27
N LYS A 194 -14.66 7.09 10.20
CA LYS A 194 -14.26 6.50 11.49
C LYS A 194 -15.45 5.94 12.26
N HIS A 195 -16.55 6.69 12.33
CA HIS A 195 -17.77 6.22 12.99
C HIS A 195 -18.27 4.91 12.36
N ARG A 196 -18.38 4.85 11.03
CA ARG A 196 -18.85 3.66 10.32
C ARG A 196 -17.89 2.47 10.47
N MET A 197 -16.59 2.71 10.36
CA MET A 197 -15.55 1.71 10.57
C MET A 197 -15.50 1.16 12.00
N ARG A 198 -15.88 1.97 12.99
CA ARG A 198 -15.98 1.51 14.39
C ARG A 198 -17.13 0.54 14.62
N HIS A 199 -18.29 0.83 14.02
CA HIS A 199 -19.53 0.11 14.35
C HIS A 199 -19.86 -1.00 13.34
N LYS A 200 -19.55 -0.80 12.06
CA LYS A 200 -19.91 -1.71 10.96
C LYS A 200 -18.80 -1.82 9.92
N PRO A 201 -17.58 -2.28 10.30
CA PRO A 201 -16.46 -2.32 9.36
C PRO A 201 -16.71 -3.24 8.17
N LEU A 202 -17.29 -4.42 8.37
CA LEU A 202 -17.61 -5.37 7.30
C LEU A 202 -18.60 -4.78 6.30
N ASP A 203 -19.67 -4.15 6.78
CA ASP A 203 -20.67 -3.54 5.90
C ASP A 203 -20.08 -2.35 5.12
N PHE A 204 -19.15 -1.62 5.73
CA PHE A 204 -18.44 -0.53 5.06
C PHE A 204 -17.61 -1.06 3.89
N TYR A 205 -16.80 -2.09 4.09
CA TYR A 205 -15.98 -2.67 3.04
C TYR A 205 -16.79 -3.37 1.96
N ARG A 206 -17.85 -4.11 2.34
CA ARG A 206 -18.78 -4.71 1.37
C ARG A 206 -19.44 -3.66 0.47
N LEU A 207 -19.83 -2.52 1.05
CA LEU A 207 -20.40 -1.41 0.28
C LEU A 207 -19.35 -0.78 -0.63
N LEU A 208 -18.13 -0.58 -0.14
CA LEU A 208 -17.04 0.02 -0.92
C LEU A 208 -16.66 -0.85 -2.12
N MET A 209 -16.65 -2.16 -1.93
CA MET A 209 -16.13 -3.14 -2.89
C MET A 209 -17.24 -3.97 -3.57
N HIS A 210 -18.49 -3.52 -3.51
CA HIS A 210 -19.67 -4.28 -3.98
C HIS A 210 -19.64 -4.64 -5.47
N GLN A 211 -18.86 -3.94 -6.28
CA GLN A 211 -18.76 -4.16 -7.73
C GLN A 211 -17.89 -5.38 -8.09
N SER A 212 -17.08 -5.88 -7.13
CA SER A 212 -16.20 -7.02 -7.34
C SER A 212 -16.65 -8.22 -6.50
N ASN A 213 -17.07 -9.30 -7.18
CA ASN A 213 -17.44 -10.54 -6.51
C ASN A 213 -16.24 -11.17 -5.78
N GLY A 214 -15.03 -11.05 -6.34
CA GLY A 214 -13.81 -11.55 -5.73
C GLY A 214 -13.46 -10.82 -4.44
N ASP A 215 -13.61 -9.50 -4.39
CA ASP A 215 -13.39 -8.70 -3.18
C ASP A 215 -14.41 -9.03 -2.10
N VAL A 216 -15.70 -9.11 -2.46
CA VAL A 216 -16.76 -9.48 -1.51
C VAL A 216 -16.54 -10.90 -0.96
N ALA A 217 -16.14 -11.85 -1.82
CA ALA A 217 -15.82 -13.20 -1.38
C ALA A 217 -14.63 -13.22 -0.41
N TYR A 218 -13.57 -12.42 -0.69
CA TYR A 218 -12.42 -12.29 0.20
C TYR A 218 -12.80 -11.68 1.55
N ILE A 219 -13.62 -10.62 1.57
CA ILE A 219 -14.13 -9.99 2.80
C ILE A 219 -14.91 -11.02 3.64
N ASN A 220 -15.76 -11.82 3.00
CA ASN A 220 -16.58 -12.81 3.68
C ASN A 220 -15.75 -13.98 4.25
N ALA A 221 -14.66 -14.35 3.57
CA ALA A 221 -13.73 -15.38 4.03
C ALA A 221 -12.83 -14.90 5.19
N ASN A 222 -12.57 -13.59 5.29
CA ASN A 222 -11.63 -13.00 6.25
C ASN A 222 -12.28 -11.93 7.16
N PRO A 223 -13.43 -12.19 7.82
CA PRO A 223 -14.18 -11.15 8.53
C PRO A 223 -13.38 -10.50 9.67
N ASN A 224 -12.52 -11.26 10.35
CA ASN A 224 -11.72 -10.77 11.47
C ASN A 224 -10.68 -9.74 11.03
N ASP A 225 -10.11 -9.86 9.83
CA ASP A 225 -9.16 -8.91 9.28
C ASP A 225 -9.84 -7.55 9.04
N PHE A 226 -11.08 -7.55 8.57
CA PHE A 226 -11.85 -6.31 8.36
C PHE A 226 -12.33 -5.68 9.65
N VAL A 227 -12.60 -6.48 10.70
CA VAL A 227 -12.81 -5.95 12.06
C VAL A 227 -11.53 -5.30 12.59
N LEU A 228 -10.37 -5.91 12.35
CA LEU A 228 -9.06 -5.33 12.67
C LEU A 228 -8.81 -4.04 11.90
N ALA A 229 -9.13 -4.02 10.60
CA ALA A 229 -9.04 -2.80 9.77
C ALA A 229 -9.85 -1.65 10.38
N GLY A 230 -11.06 -1.93 10.87
CA GLY A 230 -11.89 -0.94 11.57
C GLY A 230 -11.21 -0.37 12.82
N LYS A 231 -10.53 -1.21 13.61
CA LYS A 231 -9.76 -0.78 14.78
C LYS A 231 -8.54 0.06 14.38
N LEU A 232 -7.78 -0.39 13.39
CA LEU A 232 -6.60 0.33 12.90
C LEU A 232 -6.99 1.68 12.31
N PHE A 233 -8.10 1.77 11.59
CA PHE A 233 -8.58 3.04 11.04
C PHE A 233 -8.86 4.09 12.13
N GLN A 234 -9.28 3.67 13.34
CA GLN A 234 -9.48 4.60 14.46
C GLN A 234 -8.18 5.28 14.88
N THR A 235 -7.05 4.60 14.72
CA THR A 235 -5.74 5.10 15.16
C THR A 235 -5.08 6.04 14.15
N ILE A 236 -5.54 6.08 12.90
CA ILE A 236 -5.00 6.99 11.88
C ILE A 236 -5.33 8.44 12.28
N ASN A 237 -4.33 9.32 12.29
CA ASN A 237 -4.59 10.72 12.58
C ASN A 237 -5.29 11.43 11.41
N TYR A 238 -6.03 12.50 11.73
CA TYR A 238 -6.81 13.23 10.72
C TYR A 238 -5.93 13.89 9.65
N ALA A 239 -4.73 14.33 10.00
CA ALA A 239 -3.82 14.97 9.04
C ALA A 239 -3.34 13.96 7.99
N THR A 240 -3.06 12.71 8.40
CA THR A 240 -2.67 11.63 7.48
C THR A 240 -3.83 11.25 6.55
N ILE A 241 -5.06 11.14 7.06
CA ILE A 241 -6.23 10.87 6.21
C ILE A 241 -6.41 12.01 5.20
N ALA A 242 -6.32 13.27 5.65
CA ALA A 242 -6.44 14.43 4.78
C ALA A 242 -5.37 14.46 3.71
N TYR A 243 -4.14 14.12 4.06
CA TYR A 243 -3.01 14.03 3.14
C TYR A 243 -3.23 12.95 2.08
N ASP A 244 -3.55 11.71 2.47
CA ASP A 244 -3.77 10.61 1.53
C ASP A 244 -4.93 10.93 0.56
N LEU A 245 -6.02 11.49 1.05
CA LEU A 245 -7.14 11.92 0.21
C LEU A 245 -6.73 13.00 -0.79
N ARG A 246 -6.01 14.04 -0.35
CA ARG A 246 -5.55 15.12 -1.24
C ARG A 246 -4.54 14.62 -2.26
N MET A 247 -3.62 13.76 -1.85
CA MET A 247 -2.64 13.16 -2.76
C MET A 247 -3.32 12.33 -3.85
N SER A 248 -4.40 11.62 -3.52
CA SER A 248 -5.19 10.86 -4.49
C SER A 248 -5.96 11.72 -5.51
N LEU A 249 -6.18 13.00 -5.18
CA LEU A 249 -6.84 13.98 -6.07
C LEU A 249 -5.86 14.82 -6.89
N THR A 250 -4.57 14.74 -6.58
CA THR A 250 -3.57 15.60 -7.20
C THR A 250 -2.74 14.80 -8.19
N PRO A 251 -2.65 15.21 -9.48
CA PRO A 251 -1.74 14.59 -10.42
C PRO A 251 -0.31 14.56 -9.88
N ASP A 252 0.35 13.42 -9.96
CA ASP A 252 1.71 13.28 -9.46
C ASP A 252 2.73 13.76 -10.52
N ASN A 253 3.43 14.85 -10.24
CA ASN A 253 4.43 15.44 -11.13
C ASN A 253 5.62 14.50 -11.44
N LEU A 254 5.78 13.42 -10.67
CA LEU A 254 6.78 12.40 -10.95
C LEU A 254 6.42 11.56 -12.18
N LEU A 255 5.13 11.38 -12.47
CA LEU A 255 4.63 10.45 -13.49
C LEU A 255 4.76 11.03 -14.90
N LYS A 256 6.00 11.23 -15.35
CA LYS A 256 6.33 11.66 -16.71
C LYS A 256 6.34 10.47 -17.68
N ASP A 257 6.21 10.76 -18.97
CA ASP A 257 6.24 9.76 -20.02
C ASP A 257 7.49 8.87 -19.92
N GLY A 258 7.27 7.56 -20.00
CA GLY A 258 8.35 6.60 -19.96
C GLY A 258 9.05 6.41 -18.61
N LEU A 259 8.50 6.91 -17.49
CA LEU A 259 9.14 6.85 -16.16
C LEU A 259 9.64 5.46 -15.79
N PHE A 260 8.89 4.42 -16.15
CA PHE A 260 9.22 3.03 -15.79
C PHE A 260 9.93 2.27 -16.94
N ALA A 261 10.36 2.96 -18.00
CA ALA A 261 11.11 2.34 -19.08
C ALA A 261 12.39 1.65 -18.54
N GLY A 262 12.53 0.35 -18.79
CA GLY A 262 13.67 -0.44 -18.31
C GLY A 262 13.64 -0.80 -16.82
N ARG A 263 12.62 -0.38 -16.07
CA ARG A 263 12.43 -0.72 -14.65
C ARG A 263 11.56 -1.97 -14.50
N LYS A 264 11.79 -2.70 -13.42
CA LYS A 264 10.93 -3.84 -13.05
C LYS A 264 9.75 -3.31 -12.22
N ALA A 265 8.75 -2.86 -12.91
CA ALA A 265 7.51 -2.38 -12.32
C ALA A 265 6.31 -2.97 -13.07
N VAL A 266 5.21 -3.24 -12.37
CA VAL A 266 3.97 -3.80 -12.91
C VAL A 266 2.79 -3.08 -12.26
N ALA A 267 1.83 -2.62 -13.05
CA ALA A 267 0.52 -2.26 -12.55
C ALA A 267 -0.33 -3.52 -12.41
N PHE A 268 -0.91 -3.73 -11.24
CA PHE A 268 -1.67 -4.93 -10.92
C PHE A 268 -3.13 -4.56 -10.65
N SER A 269 -4.06 -5.15 -11.37
CA SER A 269 -5.49 -4.90 -11.24
C SER A 269 -6.26 -6.21 -11.38
N GLY A 270 -7.57 -6.18 -11.32
CA GLY A 270 -8.42 -7.34 -11.56
C GLY A 270 -9.30 -7.18 -12.80
N ILE A 271 -9.74 -8.29 -13.38
CA ILE A 271 -10.73 -8.26 -14.47
C ILE A 271 -12.09 -7.73 -14.01
N GLU A 272 -12.35 -7.75 -12.69
CA GLU A 272 -13.59 -7.25 -12.09
C GLU A 272 -13.55 -5.72 -11.86
N THR A 273 -12.41 -5.07 -12.11
CA THR A 273 -12.29 -3.61 -12.15
C THR A 273 -13.16 -3.05 -13.26
N PRO A 274 -13.96 -2.00 -13.03
CA PRO A 274 -14.84 -1.41 -14.03
C PRO A 274 -14.11 -1.05 -15.33
N ASP A 275 -14.76 -1.29 -16.49
CA ASP A 275 -14.14 -1.14 -17.82
C ASP A 275 -13.54 0.24 -18.06
N HIS A 276 -14.24 1.30 -17.65
CA HIS A 276 -13.74 2.67 -17.82
C HIS A 276 -12.46 2.93 -17.00
N TRP A 277 -12.30 2.27 -15.87
CA TRP A 277 -11.10 2.35 -15.05
C TRP A 277 -9.97 1.54 -15.67
N ARG A 278 -10.26 0.32 -16.14
CA ARG A 278 -9.26 -0.51 -16.85
C ARG A 278 -8.72 0.19 -18.09
N ALA A 279 -9.60 0.74 -18.91
CA ALA A 279 -9.19 1.50 -20.10
C ALA A 279 -8.28 2.69 -19.78
N GLN A 280 -8.57 3.38 -18.67
CA GLN A 280 -7.74 4.47 -18.18
C GLN A 280 -6.38 3.96 -17.67
N LEU A 281 -6.38 2.87 -16.91
CA LEU A 281 -5.15 2.25 -16.41
C LEU A 281 -4.26 1.80 -17.57
N ASP A 282 -4.82 1.15 -18.60
CA ASP A 282 -4.07 0.72 -19.78
C ASP A 282 -3.44 1.89 -20.54
N SER A 283 -4.19 2.97 -20.72
CA SER A 283 -3.70 4.17 -21.40
C SER A 283 -2.52 4.81 -20.65
N GLU A 284 -2.65 5.00 -19.33
CA GLU A 284 -1.61 5.58 -18.51
C GLU A 284 -0.41 4.65 -18.34
N ALA A 285 -0.64 3.35 -18.17
CA ALA A 285 0.42 2.36 -18.09
C ALA A 285 1.26 2.31 -19.37
N ALA A 286 0.61 2.38 -20.54
CA ALA A 286 1.31 2.47 -21.84
C ALA A 286 2.17 3.74 -21.93
N ARG A 287 1.65 4.88 -21.51
CA ARG A 287 2.38 6.16 -21.46
C ARG A 287 3.60 6.07 -20.54
N LEU A 288 3.46 5.46 -19.38
CA LEU A 288 4.52 5.31 -18.37
C LEU A 288 5.51 4.18 -18.68
N LYS A 289 5.24 3.34 -19.70
CA LYS A 289 6.02 2.14 -20.05
C LYS A 289 6.06 1.10 -18.93
N ILE A 290 4.92 0.89 -18.28
CA ILE A 290 4.73 -0.14 -17.25
C ILE A 290 3.75 -1.21 -17.77
N PRO A 291 4.06 -2.52 -17.70
CA PRO A 291 3.09 -3.56 -18.07
C PRO A 291 1.94 -3.63 -17.06
N VAL A 292 0.76 -3.97 -17.53
CA VAL A 292 -0.41 -4.26 -16.69
C VAL A 292 -0.63 -5.76 -16.59
N SER A 293 -0.98 -6.22 -15.40
CA SER A 293 -1.40 -7.61 -15.14
C SER A 293 -2.77 -7.63 -14.51
N TYR A 294 -3.72 -8.30 -15.14
CA TYR A 294 -5.09 -8.43 -14.67
C TYR A 294 -5.31 -9.78 -14.00
N ALA A 295 -5.59 -9.76 -12.69
CA ALA A 295 -5.93 -10.94 -11.92
C ALA A 295 -7.34 -11.45 -12.30
N PRO A 296 -7.60 -12.77 -12.25
CA PRO A 296 -8.89 -13.33 -12.62
C PRO A 296 -10.03 -12.99 -11.66
N ARG A 297 -9.73 -12.50 -10.45
CA ARG A 297 -10.71 -12.12 -9.42
C ARG A 297 -10.20 -10.92 -8.65
N GLY A 298 -11.16 -10.15 -8.11
CA GLY A 298 -10.89 -8.97 -7.32
C GLY A 298 -10.78 -7.69 -8.15
N ASP A 299 -10.85 -6.57 -7.46
CA ASP A 299 -10.63 -5.21 -7.95
C ASP A 299 -9.72 -4.48 -6.95
N PHE A 300 -10.28 -3.99 -5.86
CA PHE A 300 -9.55 -3.34 -4.79
C PHE A 300 -8.56 -4.30 -4.09
N LEU A 301 -8.98 -5.52 -3.84
CA LEU A 301 -8.21 -6.56 -3.14
C LEU A 301 -7.62 -7.60 -4.12
N ALA A 302 -7.45 -7.26 -5.40
CA ALA A 302 -7.00 -8.19 -6.41
C ALA A 302 -5.76 -9.04 -6.02
N PRO A 303 -4.71 -8.51 -5.36
CA PRO A 303 -3.58 -9.32 -4.88
C PRO A 303 -3.99 -10.39 -3.86
N TYR A 304 -5.00 -10.08 -3.03
CA TYR A 304 -5.48 -10.96 -1.96
C TYR A 304 -6.56 -11.92 -2.44
N ALA A 305 -7.41 -11.47 -3.37
CA ALA A 305 -8.46 -12.28 -3.97
C ALA A 305 -7.93 -13.29 -5.01
N SER A 306 -6.71 -13.06 -5.53
CA SER A 306 -6.04 -13.90 -6.54
C SER A 306 -4.57 -14.13 -6.19
N PRO A 307 -4.26 -14.72 -5.02
CA PRO A 307 -2.88 -14.80 -4.53
C PRO A 307 -1.98 -15.68 -5.41
N ASP A 308 -2.48 -16.75 -6.00
CA ASP A 308 -1.70 -17.60 -6.91
C ASP A 308 -1.27 -16.84 -8.16
N TYR A 309 -2.19 -16.08 -8.76
CA TYR A 309 -1.88 -15.23 -9.90
C TYR A 309 -0.89 -14.12 -9.53
N PHE A 310 -1.03 -13.53 -8.36
CA PHE A 310 -0.09 -12.53 -7.84
C PHE A 310 1.32 -13.11 -7.71
N ILE A 311 1.45 -14.34 -7.17
CA ILE A 311 2.73 -15.07 -7.08
C ILE A 311 3.32 -15.32 -8.47
N ASP A 312 2.50 -15.72 -9.44
CA ASP A 312 2.95 -15.97 -10.81
C ASP A 312 3.44 -14.71 -11.50
N VAL A 313 2.80 -13.56 -11.25
CA VAL A 313 3.28 -12.26 -11.74
C VAL A 313 4.64 -11.93 -11.14
N ILE A 314 4.83 -12.12 -9.82
CA ILE A 314 6.12 -11.93 -9.17
C ILE A 314 7.18 -12.83 -9.80
N LYS A 315 6.90 -14.11 -10.00
CA LYS A 315 7.84 -15.08 -10.61
C LYS A 315 8.23 -14.66 -12.03
N ARG A 316 7.24 -14.36 -12.89
CA ARG A 316 7.48 -13.96 -14.29
C ARG A 316 8.37 -12.72 -14.40
N HIS A 317 8.06 -11.66 -13.66
CA HIS A 317 8.81 -10.41 -13.73
C HIS A 317 10.15 -10.44 -12.98
N SER A 318 10.35 -11.41 -12.09
CA SER A 318 11.62 -11.63 -11.40
C SER A 318 12.67 -12.34 -12.28
N THR A 319 12.23 -13.29 -13.11
CA THR A 319 13.12 -14.20 -13.87
C THR A 319 13.71 -13.54 -15.13
N ILE A 320 13.14 -12.47 -15.64
CA ILE A 320 13.58 -11.79 -16.88
C ILE A 320 15.00 -11.20 -16.76
N SER A 321 15.55 -11.06 -15.54
CA SER A 321 16.90 -10.49 -15.31
C SER A 321 18.05 -11.45 -15.60
N SER A 322 17.85 -12.76 -15.50
CA SER A 322 18.96 -13.72 -15.62
C SER A 322 19.40 -13.96 -17.06
N LYS A 323 18.57 -13.61 -18.04
CA LYS A 323 18.90 -13.79 -19.46
C LYS A 323 19.66 -12.60 -20.10
N ARG A 324 19.49 -11.38 -19.60
CA ARG A 324 20.20 -10.21 -20.13
C ARG A 324 21.64 -10.07 -19.63
N SER A 325 21.98 -10.58 -18.44
CA SER A 325 23.35 -10.53 -17.92
C SER A 325 24.27 -11.63 -18.47
N ARG A 326 23.77 -12.56 -19.32
CA ARG A 326 24.56 -13.57 -20.01
C ARG A 326 24.86 -13.25 -21.48
N GLN A 327 24.40 -12.11 -21.97
CA GLN A 327 24.60 -11.65 -23.35
C GLN A 327 25.33 -10.28 -23.45
N ALA A 328 25.89 -9.77 -22.35
CA ALA A 328 26.73 -8.58 -22.33
C ALA A 328 28.19 -8.94 -21.94
#